data_6a80e9277c84b93242fcf45ddf5049e1
#
_entry.id   6a80e9277c84b93242fcf45ddf5049e1
#
_cell.length_a   1.000
_cell.length_b   1.000
_cell.length_c   1.000
_cell.angle_alpha   90.00
_cell.angle_beta   90.00
_cell.angle_gamma   90.00
#
_symmetry.space_group_name_H-M   'P 1'
#
loop_
_entity.id
_entity.type
_entity.pdbx_description
1 polymer ?
#
loop_
_entity_poly.entity_id
_entity_poly.type
_entity_poly.pdbx_seq_one_letter_code
_entity_poly.pdbx_strand_id
1 'polypeptide(L)'
;MSQNILIIEDEEGIIHLLNLYLKDAGYDVVVAKDGADGLALHARTHPDLVILDIMLPALDGFEVCRRIRAWSKTPILMLTARGDEEDRIQGFDLGADDYLVKPFSPRELVSRVRAILRRVDNQAGGQTSIESQTSTSRSVLQFPDLTIDLLARRVEINNSEVTLTPTEFDLLALMAQSPDRVYTREILMNKIWGYDYYGDGHIIDVHISALRKKIEVNSEYRYIKTVWRVGYKFEVGALTNTA
;
A
#
# COMPACT_ATOMS: atom_id res chain seq x y z
N MET A 1 11.54 4.71 19.06
CA MET A 1 12.09 5.75 18.19
C MET A 1 10.92 6.42 17.52
N SER A 2 10.98 7.74 17.31
CA SER A 2 9.96 8.47 16.54
C SER A 2 10.03 8.04 15.07
N GLN A 3 8.88 7.85 14.42
CA GLN A 3 8.83 7.52 12.99
C GLN A 3 9.06 8.78 12.15
N ASN A 4 9.86 8.64 11.09
CA ASN A 4 10.28 9.75 10.24
C ASN A 4 9.43 9.82 8.96
N ILE A 5 8.81 10.96 8.70
CA ILE A 5 7.96 11.21 7.53
C ILE A 5 8.64 12.22 6.62
N LEU A 6 8.82 11.86 5.36
CA LEU A 6 9.27 12.78 4.32
C LEU A 6 8.04 13.38 3.61
N ILE A 7 7.94 14.71 3.62
CA ILE A 7 6.97 15.47 2.85
C ILE A 7 7.67 15.99 1.58
N ILE A 8 7.06 15.77 0.41
CA ILE A 8 7.49 16.32 -0.88
C ILE A 8 6.31 17.13 -1.42
N GLU A 9 6.35 18.44 -1.25
CA GLU A 9 5.28 19.39 -1.54
C GLU A 9 5.88 20.78 -1.74
N ASP A 10 5.42 21.56 -2.72
CA ASP A 10 5.95 22.88 -3.01
C ASP A 10 5.13 24.02 -2.39
N GLU A 11 3.85 23.79 -2.05
CA GLU A 11 2.98 24.81 -1.47
C GLU A 11 3.23 25.00 0.04
N GLU A 12 3.78 26.15 0.42
CA GLU A 12 4.13 26.50 1.81
C GLU A 12 2.97 26.34 2.80
N GLY A 13 1.75 26.69 2.38
CA GLY A 13 0.56 26.55 3.21
C GLY A 13 0.25 25.09 3.57
N ILE A 14 0.39 24.19 2.61
CA ILE A 14 0.18 22.75 2.79
C ILE A 14 1.33 22.16 3.63
N ILE A 15 2.58 22.52 3.31
CA ILE A 15 3.75 22.11 4.10
C ILE A 15 3.57 22.47 5.59
N HIS A 16 3.17 23.72 5.85
CA HIS A 16 2.97 24.19 7.22
C HIS A 16 1.89 23.37 7.95
N LEU A 17 0.76 23.13 7.29
CA LEU A 17 -0.35 22.33 7.84
C LEU A 17 0.08 20.89 8.11
N LEU A 18 0.71 20.22 7.15
CA LEU A 18 1.21 18.85 7.30
C LEU A 18 2.21 18.74 8.46
N ASN A 19 3.20 19.65 8.48
CA ASN A 19 4.25 19.67 9.50
C ASN A 19 3.67 19.88 10.93
N LEU A 20 2.71 20.80 11.09
CA LEU A 20 2.05 21.07 12.35
C LEU A 20 1.35 19.82 12.91
N TYR A 21 0.47 19.21 12.12
CA TYR A 21 -0.34 18.08 12.60
C TYR A 21 0.43 16.77 12.73
N LEU A 22 1.44 16.54 11.89
CA LEU A 22 2.27 15.36 12.02
C LEU A 22 3.19 15.44 13.25
N LYS A 23 3.76 16.60 13.52
CA LYS A 23 4.56 16.81 14.76
C LYS A 23 3.71 16.72 16.03
N ASP A 24 2.49 17.28 16.01
CA ASP A 24 1.55 17.15 17.12
C ASP A 24 1.15 15.67 17.34
N ALA A 25 1.10 14.87 16.30
CA ALA A 25 0.87 13.43 16.38
C ALA A 25 2.10 12.60 16.80
N GLY A 26 3.27 13.24 17.00
CA GLY A 26 4.51 12.62 17.51
C GLY A 26 5.47 12.10 16.45
N TYR A 27 5.32 12.51 15.19
CA TYR A 27 6.20 12.12 14.09
C TYR A 27 7.35 13.12 13.89
N ASP A 28 8.51 12.62 13.47
CA ASP A 28 9.57 13.47 12.92
C ASP A 28 9.29 13.76 11.45
N VAL A 29 9.53 15.00 11.03
CA VAL A 29 9.17 15.45 9.68
C VAL A 29 10.37 16.08 8.99
N VAL A 30 10.65 15.60 7.78
CA VAL A 30 11.60 16.19 6.83
C VAL A 30 10.83 16.68 5.61
N VAL A 31 11.23 17.82 5.05
CA VAL A 31 10.50 18.46 3.94
C VAL A 31 11.42 18.68 2.75
N ALA A 32 10.93 18.34 1.57
CA ALA A 32 11.46 18.71 0.25
C ALA A 32 10.42 19.55 -0.49
N LYS A 33 10.86 20.54 -1.26
CA LYS A 33 9.98 21.43 -2.03
C LYS A 33 9.91 21.09 -3.52
N ASP A 34 10.66 20.11 -3.94
CA ASP A 34 10.63 19.58 -5.31
C ASP A 34 10.96 18.09 -5.33
N GLY A 35 10.67 17.45 -6.47
CA GLY A 35 10.86 16.01 -6.62
C GLY A 35 12.31 15.55 -6.58
N ALA A 36 13.26 16.36 -7.04
CA ALA A 36 14.68 15.99 -7.07
C ALA A 36 15.29 16.02 -5.67
N ASP A 37 15.00 17.05 -4.88
CA ASP A 37 15.38 17.14 -3.47
C ASP A 37 14.69 16.03 -2.65
N GLY A 38 13.42 15.75 -2.96
CA GLY A 38 12.66 14.64 -2.36
C GLY A 38 13.34 13.29 -2.54
N LEU A 39 13.80 12.96 -3.75
CA LEU A 39 14.54 11.72 -4.02
C LEU A 39 15.88 11.67 -3.27
N ALA A 40 16.62 12.79 -3.23
CA ALA A 40 17.89 12.88 -2.52
C ALA A 40 17.69 12.72 -1.00
N LEU A 41 16.65 13.36 -0.44
CA LEU A 41 16.30 13.24 0.98
C LEU A 41 15.84 11.84 1.32
N HIS A 42 15.00 11.20 0.49
CA HIS A 42 14.56 9.82 0.70
C HIS A 42 15.75 8.86 0.79
N ALA A 43 16.72 8.95 -0.13
CA ALA A 43 17.91 8.12 -0.14
C ALA A 43 18.81 8.32 1.11
N ARG A 44 18.82 9.53 1.67
CA ARG A 44 19.65 9.88 2.82
C ARG A 44 19.00 9.58 4.17
N THR A 45 17.68 9.80 4.28
CA THR A 45 16.97 9.74 5.58
C THR A 45 16.24 8.42 5.81
N HIS A 46 16.05 7.60 4.77
CA HIS A 46 15.29 6.34 4.83
C HIS A 46 13.97 6.50 5.61
N PRO A 47 13.03 7.36 5.14
CA PRO A 47 11.81 7.65 5.88
C PRO A 47 10.91 6.42 5.99
N ASP A 48 10.11 6.39 7.07
CA ASP A 48 9.10 5.34 7.30
C ASP A 48 7.86 5.53 6.42
N LEU A 49 7.62 6.77 5.96
CA LEU A 49 6.53 7.13 5.06
C LEU A 49 6.93 8.34 4.22
N VAL A 50 6.49 8.37 2.97
CA VAL A 50 6.53 9.55 2.10
C VAL A 50 5.12 10.09 1.90
N ILE A 51 4.93 11.40 2.10
CA ILE A 51 3.75 12.15 1.66
C ILE A 51 4.19 12.94 0.43
N LEU A 52 3.53 12.71 -0.70
CA LEU A 52 3.99 13.15 -2.01
C LEU A 52 2.89 13.86 -2.77
N ASP A 53 3.10 15.14 -3.10
CA ASP A 53 2.21 15.83 -4.02
C ASP A 53 2.41 15.35 -5.46
N ILE A 54 1.30 15.22 -6.19
CA ILE A 54 1.33 14.88 -7.62
C ILE A 54 1.81 16.08 -8.44
N MET A 55 1.36 17.29 -8.09
CA MET A 55 1.56 18.50 -8.86
C MET A 55 2.85 19.26 -8.51
N LEU A 56 3.99 18.56 -8.50
CA LEU A 56 5.28 19.16 -8.21
C LEU A 56 5.87 19.85 -9.45
N PRO A 57 6.64 20.94 -9.26
CA PRO A 57 7.35 21.59 -10.37
C PRO A 57 8.51 20.71 -10.86
N ALA A 58 8.82 20.79 -12.14
CA ALA A 58 9.93 20.15 -12.84
C ALA A 58 9.87 18.61 -12.89
N LEU A 59 9.80 17.93 -11.77
CA LEU A 59 9.67 16.48 -11.67
C LEU A 59 8.38 16.16 -10.93
N ASP A 60 7.35 15.70 -11.67
CA ASP A 60 6.04 15.40 -11.11
C ASP A 60 6.05 14.25 -10.09
N GLY A 61 5.02 14.19 -9.24
CA GLY A 61 4.93 13.19 -8.18
C GLY A 61 4.83 11.77 -8.69
N PHE A 62 4.29 11.52 -9.88
CA PHE A 62 4.23 10.19 -10.47
C PHE A 62 5.62 9.66 -10.81
N GLU A 63 6.45 10.51 -11.40
CA GLU A 63 7.82 10.15 -11.71
C GLU A 63 8.67 9.97 -10.44
N VAL A 64 8.45 10.79 -9.40
CA VAL A 64 9.06 10.61 -8.08
C VAL A 64 8.66 9.26 -7.49
N CYS A 65 7.37 8.93 -7.49
CA CYS A 65 6.85 7.65 -7.01
C CYS A 65 7.50 6.48 -7.76
N ARG A 66 7.51 6.53 -9.09
CA ARG A 66 8.12 5.50 -9.94
C ARG A 66 9.60 5.28 -9.61
N ARG A 67 10.36 6.36 -9.41
CA ARG A 67 11.78 6.27 -9.04
C ARG A 67 11.98 5.69 -7.65
N ILE A 68 11.21 6.11 -6.65
CA ILE A 68 11.28 5.51 -5.30
C ILE A 68 10.98 4.00 -5.38
N ARG A 69 9.97 3.59 -6.11
CA ARG A 69 9.57 2.18 -6.25
C ARG A 69 10.61 1.30 -6.95
N ALA A 70 11.48 1.87 -7.76
CA ALA A 70 12.58 1.12 -8.40
C ALA A 70 13.59 0.55 -7.39
N TRP A 71 13.68 1.11 -6.18
CA TRP A 71 14.69 0.70 -5.19
C TRP A 71 14.18 0.68 -3.73
N SER A 72 12.94 1.10 -3.47
CA SER A 72 12.39 1.14 -2.11
C SER A 72 10.93 0.71 -2.04
N LYS A 73 10.60 0.03 -0.93
CA LYS A 73 9.23 -0.33 -0.55
C LYS A 73 8.63 0.66 0.48
N THR A 74 9.29 1.79 0.77
CA THR A 74 8.77 2.81 1.69
C THR A 74 7.34 3.19 1.29
N PRO A 75 6.36 3.14 2.20
CA PRO A 75 4.98 3.51 1.89
C PRO A 75 4.87 4.94 1.35
N ILE A 76 3.97 5.15 0.38
CA ILE A 76 3.72 6.46 -0.23
C ILE A 76 2.24 6.80 -0.10
N LEU A 77 1.95 7.93 0.56
CA LEU A 77 0.65 8.59 0.57
C LEU A 77 0.70 9.75 -0.43
N MET A 78 -0.07 9.65 -1.51
CA MET A 78 -0.12 10.73 -2.50
C MET A 78 -1.14 11.80 -2.13
N LEU A 79 -0.80 13.07 -2.37
CA LEU A 79 -1.72 14.20 -2.31
C LEU A 79 -2.22 14.50 -3.72
N THR A 80 -3.53 14.61 -3.90
CA THR A 80 -4.15 14.85 -5.21
C THR A 80 -5.21 15.94 -5.15
N ALA A 81 -5.44 16.65 -6.26
CA ALA A 81 -6.53 17.59 -6.38
C ALA A 81 -7.89 16.86 -6.46
N ARG A 82 -8.97 17.55 -6.12
CA ARG A 82 -10.33 17.01 -6.17
C ARG A 82 -10.76 16.81 -7.63
N GLY A 83 -11.14 15.59 -8.00
CA GLY A 83 -11.72 15.30 -9.31
C GLY A 83 -10.89 14.41 -10.23
N ASP A 84 -9.61 14.17 -9.92
CA ASP A 84 -8.70 13.40 -10.78
C ASP A 84 -8.74 11.91 -10.44
N GLU A 85 -9.82 11.24 -10.87
CA GLU A 85 -9.95 9.78 -10.72
C GLU A 85 -8.87 9.05 -11.54
N GLU A 86 -8.52 9.59 -12.71
CA GLU A 86 -7.46 9.07 -13.57
C GLU A 86 -6.09 9.15 -12.87
N ASP A 87 -5.79 10.25 -12.22
CA ASP A 87 -4.54 10.43 -11.44
C ASP A 87 -4.44 9.43 -10.29
N ARG A 88 -5.56 9.15 -9.61
CA ARG A 88 -5.57 8.13 -8.55
C ARG A 88 -5.28 6.75 -9.09
N ILE A 89 -5.90 6.36 -10.21
CA ILE A 89 -5.68 5.07 -10.86
C ILE A 89 -4.22 4.96 -11.30
N GLN A 90 -3.69 5.98 -11.96
CA GLN A 90 -2.30 6.01 -12.42
C GLN A 90 -1.31 5.85 -11.26
N GLY A 91 -1.50 6.57 -10.18
CA GLY A 91 -0.58 6.51 -9.05
C GLY A 91 -0.62 5.17 -8.32
N PHE A 92 -1.80 4.51 -8.21
CA PHE A 92 -1.87 3.16 -7.67
C PHE A 92 -1.16 2.15 -8.60
N ASP A 93 -1.30 2.28 -9.92
CA ASP A 93 -0.54 1.46 -10.88
C ASP A 93 0.97 1.67 -10.71
N LEU A 94 1.41 2.86 -10.29
CA LEU A 94 2.79 3.18 -9.94
C LEU A 94 3.21 2.73 -8.54
N GLY A 95 2.27 2.27 -7.73
CA GLY A 95 2.55 1.68 -6.43
C GLY A 95 2.37 2.60 -5.22
N ALA A 96 1.54 3.64 -5.31
CA ALA A 96 1.10 4.38 -4.12
C ALA A 96 0.31 3.46 -3.18
N ASP A 97 0.43 3.67 -1.88
CA ASP A 97 -0.26 2.87 -0.85
C ASP A 97 -1.61 3.48 -0.45
N ASP A 98 -1.76 4.79 -0.59
CA ASP A 98 -3.00 5.52 -0.32
C ASP A 98 -2.99 6.90 -0.97
N TYR A 99 -4.16 7.57 -0.96
CA TYR A 99 -4.37 8.92 -1.48
C TYR A 99 -5.09 9.79 -0.47
N LEU A 100 -4.75 11.08 -0.48
CA LEU A 100 -5.42 12.12 0.27
C LEU A 100 -5.80 13.26 -0.66
N VAL A 101 -7.11 13.50 -0.80
CA VAL A 101 -7.64 14.52 -1.73
C VAL A 101 -7.62 15.89 -1.09
N LYS A 102 -7.02 16.86 -1.76
CA LYS A 102 -7.03 18.29 -1.37
C LYS A 102 -8.39 18.93 -1.70
N PRO A 103 -9.02 19.74 -0.80
CA PRO A 103 -8.63 20.01 0.57
C PRO A 103 -8.99 18.88 1.53
N PHE A 104 -8.10 18.53 2.43
CA PHE A 104 -8.28 17.46 3.42
C PHE A 104 -8.37 18.02 4.85
N SER A 105 -8.93 17.22 5.75
CA SER A 105 -8.94 17.53 7.16
C SER A 105 -7.69 17.00 7.87
N PRO A 106 -7.20 17.68 8.93
CA PRO A 106 -6.10 17.19 9.74
C PRO A 106 -6.34 15.79 10.33
N ARG A 107 -7.59 15.52 10.72
CA ARG A 107 -7.97 14.20 11.25
C ARG A 107 -7.82 13.10 10.21
N GLU A 108 -8.22 13.39 8.97
CA GLU A 108 -8.08 12.45 7.86
C GLU A 108 -6.60 12.16 7.56
N LEU A 109 -5.76 13.20 7.45
CA LEU A 109 -4.32 13.05 7.27
C LEU A 109 -3.72 12.12 8.34
N VAL A 110 -3.89 12.46 9.62
CA VAL A 110 -3.29 11.70 10.73
C VAL A 110 -3.83 10.26 10.78
N SER A 111 -5.12 10.06 10.49
CA SER A 111 -5.73 8.72 10.42
C SER A 111 -5.09 7.87 9.34
N ARG A 112 -4.90 8.40 8.12
CA ARG A 112 -4.25 7.70 7.01
C ARG A 112 -2.79 7.37 7.30
N VAL A 113 -2.03 8.34 7.80
CA VAL A 113 -0.63 8.15 8.21
C VAL A 113 -0.51 7.05 9.26
N ARG A 114 -1.33 7.09 10.31
CA ARG A 114 -1.35 6.03 11.34
C ARG A 114 -1.70 4.66 10.78
N ALA A 115 -2.68 4.60 9.87
CA ALA A 115 -3.10 3.35 9.24
C ALA A 115 -1.96 2.72 8.40
N ILE A 116 -1.22 3.54 7.66
CA ILE A 116 -0.08 3.09 6.86
C ILE A 116 1.08 2.63 7.76
N LEU A 117 1.48 3.45 8.73
CA LEU A 117 2.62 3.16 9.61
C LEU A 117 2.37 1.98 10.54
N ARG A 118 1.16 1.80 11.06
CA ARG A 118 0.79 0.61 11.85
C ARG A 118 1.00 -0.69 11.09
N ARG A 119 0.77 -0.71 9.76
CA ARG A 119 1.07 -1.87 8.91
C ARG A 119 2.56 -2.18 8.92
N VAL A 120 3.40 -1.16 8.86
CA VAL A 120 4.87 -1.31 8.90
C VAL A 120 5.31 -1.83 10.28
N ASP A 121 4.79 -1.28 11.38
CA ASP A 121 5.15 -1.67 12.75
C ASP A 121 4.71 -3.10 13.10
N ASN A 122 3.51 -3.51 12.72
CA ASN A 122 3.04 -4.89 12.87
C ASN A 122 3.91 -5.89 12.09
N GLN A 123 4.71 -5.40 11.14
CA GLN A 123 5.67 -6.18 10.37
C GLN A 123 7.02 -6.34 11.09
N ALA A 124 7.46 -5.33 11.87
CA ALA A 124 8.71 -5.35 12.61
C ALA A 124 8.59 -6.05 13.98
N GLY A 125 7.39 -6.07 14.54
CA GLY A 125 7.07 -6.67 15.83
C GLY A 125 6.22 -7.92 15.70
N GLY A 126 6.82 -9.04 15.32
CA GLY A 126 6.17 -10.34 15.36
C GLY A 126 5.84 -10.81 16.78
N GLN A 127 4.96 -10.08 17.49
CA GLN A 127 4.34 -10.56 18.74
C GLN A 127 3.09 -9.73 19.03
N THR A 128 1.95 -10.22 18.62
CA THR A 128 0.72 -9.95 19.37
C THR A 128 0.22 -11.31 19.85
N SER A 129 0.23 -11.43 21.15
CA SER A 129 -0.23 -12.53 21.95
C SER A 129 -1.60 -13.04 21.48
N ILE A 130 -1.62 -14.20 20.87
CA ILE A 130 -2.74 -15.12 20.97
C ILE A 130 -2.15 -16.43 21.47
N GLU A 131 -2.38 -16.68 22.76
CA GLU A 131 -2.11 -17.95 23.38
C GLU A 131 -2.84 -19.07 22.66
N SER A 132 -2.14 -20.17 22.58
CA SER A 132 -2.61 -21.54 22.55
C SER A 132 -2.74 -22.25 21.21
N GLN A 133 -1.87 -23.24 21.14
CA GLN A 133 -2.00 -24.58 20.57
C GLN A 133 -1.51 -24.81 19.15
N THR A 134 -0.29 -25.41 19.13
CA THR A 134 0.12 -26.51 18.22
C THR A 134 -0.52 -26.51 16.82
N SER A 135 0.02 -25.68 15.96
CA SER A 135 0.20 -26.05 14.55
C SER A 135 1.40 -25.24 14.06
N THR A 136 2.35 -25.91 13.48
CA THR A 136 3.48 -25.36 12.73
C THR A 136 2.91 -24.32 11.76
N SER A 137 2.91 -23.04 12.13
CA SER A 137 2.40 -21.96 11.31
C SER A 137 3.22 -21.97 10.02
N ARG A 138 2.62 -22.42 8.93
CA ARG A 138 3.26 -22.38 7.61
C ARG A 138 3.57 -20.94 7.30
N SER A 139 4.82 -20.54 7.45
CA SER A 139 5.30 -19.20 7.05
C SER A 139 5.26 -19.01 5.54
N VAL A 140 5.18 -20.12 4.79
CA VAL A 140 5.14 -20.14 3.34
C VAL A 140 3.84 -20.80 2.88
N LEU A 141 3.07 -20.07 2.06
CA LEU A 141 1.90 -20.58 1.36
C LEU A 141 2.31 -20.93 -0.07
N GLN A 142 1.98 -22.17 -0.48
CA GLN A 142 2.31 -22.68 -1.81
C GLN A 142 1.04 -23.01 -2.57
N PHE A 143 0.94 -22.50 -3.79
CA PHE A 143 -0.11 -22.76 -4.76
C PHE A 143 0.57 -23.23 -6.07
N PRO A 144 -0.16 -23.59 -7.12
CA PRO A 144 0.44 -24.25 -8.29
C PRO A 144 1.67 -23.55 -8.90
N ASP A 145 1.63 -22.22 -9.09
CA ASP A 145 2.76 -21.44 -9.59
C ASP A 145 3.05 -20.19 -8.72
N LEU A 146 2.30 -20.01 -7.61
CA LEU A 146 2.44 -18.89 -6.68
C LEU A 146 2.97 -19.36 -5.34
N THR A 147 4.06 -18.76 -4.88
CA THR A 147 4.61 -18.95 -3.53
C THR A 147 4.59 -17.64 -2.78
N ILE A 148 4.08 -17.66 -1.53
CA ILE A 148 4.01 -16.48 -0.65
C ILE A 148 4.74 -16.81 0.64
N ASP A 149 5.89 -16.17 0.88
CA ASP A 149 6.58 -16.20 2.17
C ASP A 149 6.07 -15.05 3.04
N LEU A 150 5.30 -15.40 4.07
CA LEU A 150 4.66 -14.42 4.96
C LEU A 150 5.68 -13.72 5.87
N LEU A 151 6.77 -14.40 6.25
CA LEU A 151 7.80 -13.82 7.13
C LEU A 151 8.76 -12.93 6.33
N ALA A 152 9.26 -13.43 5.20
CA ALA A 152 10.13 -12.65 4.33
C ALA A 152 9.37 -11.59 3.50
N ARG A 153 8.03 -11.63 3.51
CA ARG A 153 7.14 -10.78 2.67
C ARG A 153 7.54 -10.84 1.20
N ARG A 154 7.82 -12.03 0.73
CA ARG A 154 8.24 -12.31 -0.65
C ARG A 154 7.16 -13.10 -1.39
N VAL A 155 6.97 -12.75 -2.63
CA VAL A 155 6.03 -13.42 -3.54
C VAL A 155 6.79 -13.85 -4.78
N GLU A 156 6.57 -15.08 -5.21
CA GLU A 156 7.15 -15.63 -6.42
C GLU A 156 6.06 -16.23 -7.32
N ILE A 157 6.14 -15.97 -8.61
CA ILE A 157 5.34 -16.62 -9.67
C ILE A 157 6.30 -17.38 -10.57
N ASN A 158 6.07 -18.69 -10.77
CA ASN A 158 6.95 -19.55 -11.56
C ASN A 158 8.44 -19.42 -11.13
N ASN A 159 8.71 -19.37 -9.81
CA ASN A 159 10.02 -19.18 -9.19
C ASN A 159 10.70 -17.82 -9.54
N SER A 160 9.95 -16.87 -10.05
CA SER A 160 10.43 -15.51 -10.30
C SER A 160 9.83 -14.55 -9.29
N GLU A 161 10.66 -13.75 -8.63
CA GLU A 161 10.20 -12.81 -7.60
C GLU A 161 9.33 -11.71 -8.23
N VAL A 162 8.18 -11.45 -7.59
CA VAL A 162 7.24 -10.38 -7.94
C VAL A 162 7.29 -9.29 -6.87
N THR A 163 7.64 -8.08 -7.27
CA THR A 163 7.69 -6.94 -6.35
C THR A 163 6.28 -6.39 -6.10
N LEU A 164 5.80 -6.57 -4.88
CA LEU A 164 4.55 -5.99 -4.39
C LEU A 164 4.81 -4.80 -3.47
N THR A 165 3.89 -3.82 -3.47
CA THR A 165 3.85 -2.80 -2.42
C THR A 165 3.42 -3.40 -1.09
N PRO A 166 3.68 -2.73 0.06
CA PRO A 166 3.19 -3.21 1.36
C PRO A 166 1.70 -3.52 1.36
N THR A 167 0.88 -2.65 0.79
CA THR A 167 -0.58 -2.83 0.72
C THR A 167 -1.02 -4.01 -0.15
N GLU A 168 -0.40 -4.16 -1.32
CA GLU A 168 -0.69 -5.30 -2.21
C GLU A 168 -0.32 -6.64 -1.56
N PHE A 169 0.83 -6.68 -0.88
CA PHE A 169 1.25 -7.88 -0.15
C PHE A 169 0.27 -8.23 0.97
N ASP A 170 -0.16 -7.24 1.77
CA ASP A 170 -1.06 -7.46 2.89
C ASP A 170 -2.44 -7.95 2.43
N LEU A 171 -2.96 -7.41 1.33
CA LEU A 171 -4.21 -7.87 0.70
C LEU A 171 -4.08 -9.32 0.22
N LEU A 172 -3.00 -9.66 -0.49
CA LEU A 172 -2.74 -11.00 -0.97
C LEU A 172 -2.60 -12.00 0.19
N ALA A 173 -1.77 -11.67 1.16
CA ALA A 173 -1.52 -12.53 2.32
C ALA A 173 -2.78 -12.77 3.15
N LEU A 174 -3.59 -11.72 3.39
CA LEU A 174 -4.85 -11.85 4.13
C LEU A 174 -5.83 -12.81 3.44
N MET A 175 -5.98 -12.69 2.12
CA MET A 175 -6.91 -13.54 1.37
C MET A 175 -6.37 -14.96 1.18
N ALA A 176 -5.07 -15.11 0.90
CA ALA A 176 -4.43 -16.40 0.65
C ALA A 176 -4.33 -17.29 1.91
N GLN A 177 -4.31 -16.70 3.11
CA GLN A 177 -4.37 -17.44 4.38
C GLN A 177 -5.74 -18.10 4.62
N SER A 178 -6.77 -17.70 3.93
CA SER A 178 -8.11 -18.29 4.03
C SER A 178 -8.73 -18.43 2.64
N PRO A 179 -8.27 -19.37 1.81
CA PRO A 179 -8.82 -19.60 0.47
C PRO A 179 -10.34 -19.81 0.53
N ASP A 180 -11.02 -19.43 -0.53
CA ASP A 180 -12.48 -19.48 -0.69
C ASP A 180 -13.32 -18.62 0.26
N ARG A 181 -12.71 -18.02 1.27
CA ARG A 181 -13.38 -17.04 2.11
C ARG A 181 -13.66 -15.77 1.31
N VAL A 182 -14.91 -15.34 1.30
CA VAL A 182 -15.33 -14.07 0.71
C VAL A 182 -15.09 -12.93 1.70
N TYR A 183 -14.38 -11.91 1.26
CA TYR A 183 -14.14 -10.68 2.00
C TYR A 183 -14.91 -9.54 1.32
N THR A 184 -15.76 -8.84 2.06
CA THR A 184 -16.35 -7.59 1.57
C THR A 184 -15.28 -6.50 1.49
N ARG A 185 -15.52 -5.45 0.67
CA ARG A 185 -14.64 -4.29 0.60
C ARG A 185 -14.41 -3.66 1.97
N GLU A 186 -15.47 -3.55 2.75
CA GLU A 186 -15.42 -3.03 4.12
C GLU A 186 -14.54 -3.89 5.04
N ILE A 187 -14.66 -5.23 4.99
CA ILE A 187 -13.82 -6.13 5.77
C ILE A 187 -12.35 -5.97 5.35
N LEU A 188 -12.05 -5.93 4.06
CA LEU A 188 -10.68 -5.72 3.57
C LEU A 188 -10.14 -4.37 4.04
N MET A 189 -10.94 -3.31 3.90
CA MET A 189 -10.56 -1.97 4.34
C MET A 189 -10.27 -1.93 5.84
N ASN A 190 -11.16 -2.46 6.67
CA ASN A 190 -10.97 -2.50 8.11
C ASN A 190 -9.77 -3.36 8.54
N LYS A 191 -9.50 -4.46 7.85
CA LYS A 191 -8.35 -5.33 8.14
C LYS A 191 -7.02 -4.73 7.74
N ILE A 192 -6.98 -4.04 6.60
CA ILE A 192 -5.75 -3.47 6.06
C ILE A 192 -5.51 -2.04 6.59
N TRP A 193 -6.50 -1.16 6.55
CA TRP A 193 -6.35 0.24 7.00
C TRP A 193 -6.82 0.49 8.44
N GLY A 194 -7.70 -0.37 9.00
CA GLY A 194 -8.25 -0.27 10.35
C GLY A 194 -9.58 0.46 10.40
N TYR A 195 -10.26 0.34 11.55
CA TYR A 195 -11.61 0.86 11.74
C TYR A 195 -11.71 2.40 11.72
N ASP A 196 -10.63 3.09 12.05
CA ASP A 196 -10.58 4.56 12.07
C ASP A 196 -10.21 5.18 10.70
N TYR A 197 -10.18 4.35 9.65
CA TYR A 197 -9.84 4.82 8.31
C TYR A 197 -11.06 5.41 7.62
N TYR A 198 -10.95 6.65 7.15
CA TYR A 198 -12.00 7.42 6.49
C TYR A 198 -11.91 7.40 4.95
N GLY A 199 -11.30 6.39 4.37
CA GLY A 199 -11.17 6.26 2.91
C GLY A 199 -12.37 5.65 2.22
N ASP A 200 -12.43 5.83 0.89
CA ASP A 200 -13.45 5.23 0.03
C ASP A 200 -13.13 3.75 -0.26
N GLY A 201 -14.17 2.90 -0.29
CA GLY A 201 -14.06 1.48 -0.62
C GLY A 201 -13.47 1.19 -2.01
N HIS A 202 -13.49 2.16 -2.92
CA HIS A 202 -12.88 2.04 -4.26
C HIS A 202 -11.36 1.83 -4.21
N ILE A 203 -10.67 2.22 -3.12
CA ILE A 203 -9.25 1.96 -2.94
C ILE A 203 -8.92 0.45 -3.04
N ILE A 204 -9.82 -0.40 -2.54
CA ILE A 204 -9.67 -1.86 -2.61
C ILE A 204 -9.66 -2.33 -4.07
N ASP A 205 -10.60 -1.82 -4.88
CA ASP A 205 -10.74 -2.24 -6.28
C ASP A 205 -9.49 -1.91 -7.09
N VAL A 206 -8.87 -0.77 -6.82
CA VAL A 206 -7.65 -0.33 -7.49
C VAL A 206 -6.45 -1.16 -7.07
N HIS A 207 -6.24 -1.39 -5.77
CA HIS A 207 -5.17 -2.28 -5.30
C HIS A 207 -5.34 -3.72 -5.79
N ILE A 208 -6.57 -4.25 -5.84
CA ILE A 208 -6.83 -5.58 -6.42
C ILE A 208 -6.50 -5.60 -7.91
N SER A 209 -6.83 -4.54 -8.65
CA SER A 209 -6.47 -4.43 -10.07
C SER A 209 -4.96 -4.44 -10.28
N ALA A 210 -4.22 -3.61 -9.53
CA ALA A 210 -2.76 -3.55 -9.58
C ALA A 210 -2.12 -4.89 -9.16
N LEU A 211 -2.63 -5.52 -8.11
CA LEU A 211 -2.15 -6.82 -7.64
C LEU A 211 -2.34 -7.91 -8.70
N ARG A 212 -3.52 -8.00 -9.34
CA ARG A 212 -3.77 -8.95 -10.43
C ARG A 212 -2.80 -8.76 -11.60
N LYS A 213 -2.53 -7.52 -11.99
CA LYS A 213 -1.55 -7.21 -13.05
C LYS A 213 -0.17 -7.77 -12.74
N LYS A 214 0.21 -7.87 -11.45
CA LYS A 214 1.52 -8.36 -11.02
C LYS A 214 1.58 -9.87 -10.85
N ILE A 215 0.53 -10.50 -10.30
CA ILE A 215 0.57 -11.93 -9.97
C ILE A 215 -0.10 -12.84 -11.00
N GLU A 216 -0.96 -12.32 -11.89
CA GLU A 216 -1.72 -13.13 -12.82
C GLU A 216 -1.26 -12.99 -14.30
N VAL A 217 -0.37 -12.03 -14.62
CA VAL A 217 0.09 -11.83 -16.02
C VAL A 217 1.00 -12.97 -16.50
N ASN A 218 1.89 -13.46 -15.64
CA ASN A 218 2.83 -14.53 -15.94
C ASN A 218 2.43 -15.85 -15.30
N SER A 219 1.17 -16.01 -14.91
CA SER A 219 0.59 -17.20 -14.29
C SER A 219 -0.39 -17.89 -15.24
N GLU A 220 -0.45 -19.21 -15.19
CA GLU A 220 -1.50 -20.01 -15.84
C GLU A 220 -2.79 -20.02 -15.00
N TYR A 221 -2.79 -19.36 -13.84
CA TYR A 221 -3.89 -19.36 -12.89
C TYR A 221 -4.39 -17.95 -12.60
N ARG A 222 -5.65 -17.88 -12.18
CA ARG A 222 -6.26 -16.72 -11.56
C ARG A 222 -6.35 -16.97 -10.06
N TYR A 223 -5.90 -16.01 -9.26
CA TYR A 223 -5.85 -16.16 -7.80
C TYR A 223 -6.86 -15.30 -7.07
N ILE A 224 -7.27 -14.18 -7.66
CA ILE A 224 -8.20 -13.26 -7.00
C ILE A 224 -9.50 -13.22 -7.80
N LYS A 225 -10.57 -13.76 -7.23
CA LYS A 225 -11.90 -13.78 -7.84
C LYS A 225 -12.77 -12.66 -7.29
N THR A 226 -13.43 -11.93 -8.19
CA THR A 226 -14.46 -10.98 -7.81
C THR A 226 -15.75 -11.73 -7.52
N VAL A 227 -16.32 -11.50 -6.33
CA VAL A 227 -17.67 -11.94 -5.97
C VAL A 227 -18.60 -10.74 -6.19
N TRP A 228 -19.35 -10.81 -7.27
CA TRP A 228 -20.13 -9.68 -7.76
C TRP A 228 -21.03 -9.07 -6.68
N ARG A 229 -21.04 -7.74 -6.54
CA ARG A 229 -21.73 -6.95 -5.51
C ARG A 229 -21.30 -7.23 -4.05
N VAL A 230 -20.37 -8.14 -3.79
CA VAL A 230 -19.94 -8.48 -2.43
C VAL A 230 -18.50 -8.02 -2.17
N GLY A 231 -17.54 -8.49 -2.97
CA GLY A 231 -16.13 -8.19 -2.75
C GLY A 231 -15.20 -9.17 -3.46
N TYR A 232 -14.23 -9.73 -2.74
CA TYR A 232 -13.18 -10.55 -3.31
C TYR A 232 -12.90 -11.80 -2.49
N LYS A 233 -12.37 -12.83 -3.14
CA LYS A 233 -11.83 -14.02 -2.49
C LYS A 233 -10.57 -14.51 -3.18
N PHE A 234 -9.73 -15.22 -2.46
CA PHE A 234 -8.64 -15.99 -3.03
C PHE A 234 -9.17 -17.37 -3.44
N GLU A 235 -9.04 -17.71 -4.72
CA GLU A 235 -9.47 -18.99 -5.28
C GLU A 235 -8.53 -19.36 -6.43
N VAL A 236 -7.94 -20.54 -6.38
CA VAL A 236 -7.09 -21.02 -7.48
C VAL A 236 -7.97 -21.47 -8.64
N GLY A 237 -8.02 -20.68 -9.70
CA GLY A 237 -8.74 -21.02 -10.92
C GLY A 237 -7.78 -21.11 -12.10
N ALA A 238 -7.75 -22.23 -12.81
CA ALA A 238 -6.98 -22.33 -14.05
C ALA A 238 -7.54 -21.34 -15.09
N LEU A 239 -6.66 -20.71 -15.89
CA LEU A 239 -7.07 -20.00 -17.08
C LEU A 239 -7.60 -21.04 -18.07
N THR A 240 -8.91 -21.26 -18.09
CA THR A 240 -9.53 -21.99 -19.19
C THR A 240 -9.38 -21.13 -20.44
N ASN A 241 -8.46 -21.50 -21.34
CA ASN A 241 -8.50 -21.02 -22.72
C ASN A 241 -9.86 -21.43 -23.29
N THR A 242 -10.83 -20.54 -23.23
CA THR A 242 -12.02 -20.67 -24.07
C THR A 242 -11.55 -20.29 -25.46
N ALA A 243 -11.35 -21.31 -26.29
CA ALA A 243 -11.11 -21.20 -27.72
C ALA A 243 -12.30 -20.53 -28.42
#